data_2b1f56dfa53a05f761a90858aba05a1c
#
_entry.id   2b1f56dfa53a05f761a90858aba05a1c
#
_cell.length_a   1.000
_cell.length_b   1.000
_cell.length_c   1.000
_cell.angle_alpha   90.00
_cell.angle_beta   90.00
_cell.angle_gamma   90.00
#
_symmetry.space_group_name_H-M   'P 1'
#
loop_
_entity.id
_entity.type
_entity.pdbx_description
1 polymer ?
#
loop_
_entity_poly.entity_id
_entity_poly.type
_entity_poly.pdbx_seq_one_letter_code
_entity_poly.pdbx_strand_id
1 'polypeptide(L)'
;MRSFGSAPSKAVAIALALAGCSFAPEPRTPEVVLDLPSEYPAATPAEETESRRPVRWWTVFNDPVLETLVDTALAANLDLREAVARVEEVRQRYRIVRADLYPSLGLAADAGWQSTPANTGFAGEIGGGEDGGPPTGPVFPDRFEYDTYTAAIGFSYEIDFWGKFRNETKAAISDFLASEGDYQTARLAVISATIATYAEIVELRRQVELTRLSVDLLRERTELTNERYYSGLVTTFELYTIQSLFRDTEARLPGLESAYEDARGRLAILLGRYAGTIDDLIGEKAPDIVLDPVPADLT
;
A
#
# COMPACT_ATOMS: atom_id res chain seq x y z
N MET A 1 0.79 7.64 -78.72
CA MET A 1 1.63 7.07 -77.65
C MET A 1 1.90 8.16 -76.60
N ARG A 2 1.14 8.19 -75.52
CA ARG A 2 1.39 9.12 -74.39
C ARG A 2 1.88 8.30 -73.21
N SER A 3 3.09 8.61 -72.78
CA SER A 3 3.82 8.00 -71.66
C SER A 3 3.11 8.38 -70.34
N PHE A 4 2.57 7.40 -69.63
CA PHE A 4 2.14 7.51 -68.25
C PHE A 4 3.36 7.46 -67.36
N GLY A 5 3.79 8.64 -66.86
CA GLY A 5 4.92 8.78 -65.95
C GLY A 5 4.59 8.42 -64.50
N SER A 6 5.43 7.65 -63.92
CA SER A 6 5.66 7.15 -62.58
C SER A 6 5.41 8.13 -61.41
N ALA A 7 4.19 8.31 -60.95
CA ALA A 7 3.89 9.08 -59.73
C ALA A 7 3.57 8.27 -58.45
N PRO A 8 3.49 6.92 -58.40
CA PRO A 8 3.14 6.23 -57.16
C PRO A 8 4.34 5.98 -56.21
N SER A 9 5.57 6.07 -56.70
CA SER A 9 6.74 5.67 -55.88
C SER A 9 7.09 6.67 -54.75
N LYS A 10 6.82 7.95 -54.94
CA LYS A 10 7.13 8.99 -53.93
C LYS A 10 6.12 8.98 -52.79
N ALA A 11 4.83 8.74 -53.06
CA ALA A 11 3.80 8.64 -52.03
C ALA A 11 4.00 7.38 -51.14
N VAL A 12 4.41 6.25 -51.73
CA VAL A 12 4.73 5.02 -50.98
C VAL A 12 6.00 5.20 -50.11
N ALA A 13 7.01 5.90 -50.64
CA ALA A 13 8.21 6.20 -49.87
C ALA A 13 7.96 7.14 -48.67
N ILE A 14 7.08 8.13 -48.84
CA ILE A 14 6.66 9.04 -47.77
C ILE A 14 5.81 8.28 -46.71
N ALA A 15 4.90 7.39 -47.13
CA ALA A 15 4.12 6.58 -46.24
C ALA A 15 4.98 5.56 -45.42
N LEU A 16 6.02 4.99 -46.05
CA LEU A 16 6.98 4.11 -45.36
C LEU A 16 7.90 4.85 -44.38
N ALA A 17 8.28 6.09 -44.68
CA ALA A 17 9.08 6.94 -43.78
C ALA A 17 8.28 7.42 -42.56
N LEU A 18 6.96 7.56 -42.67
CA LEU A 18 6.08 7.92 -41.54
C LEU A 18 5.72 6.72 -40.63
N ALA A 19 5.89 5.49 -41.08
CA ALA A 19 5.51 4.28 -40.34
C ALA A 19 6.54 3.88 -39.26
N GLY A 20 7.71 4.51 -39.14
CA GLY A 20 8.87 4.04 -38.38
C GLY A 20 9.24 4.80 -37.12
N CYS A 21 8.60 5.90 -36.77
CA CYS A 21 9.08 6.74 -35.67
C CYS A 21 8.24 6.60 -34.39
N SER A 22 8.43 5.50 -33.66
CA SER A 22 8.22 5.54 -32.21
C SER A 22 9.47 6.16 -31.58
N PHE A 23 9.38 7.39 -31.05
CA PHE A 23 10.48 8.07 -30.33
C PHE A 23 10.63 7.61 -28.89
N ALA A 24 9.77 6.71 -28.40
CA ALA A 24 9.89 6.17 -27.06
C ALA A 24 11.04 5.16 -27.03
N PRO A 25 12.03 5.32 -26.13
CA PRO A 25 13.06 4.32 -25.92
C PRO A 25 12.43 3.01 -25.44
N GLU A 26 12.98 1.88 -25.89
CA GLU A 26 12.55 0.59 -25.34
C GLU A 26 12.87 0.53 -23.84
N PRO A 27 11.95 0.01 -23.02
CA PRO A 27 12.22 -0.17 -21.60
C PRO A 27 13.41 -1.11 -21.45
N ARG A 28 14.50 -0.60 -20.89
CA ARG A 28 15.68 -1.39 -20.57
C ARG A 28 15.61 -1.77 -19.11
N THR A 29 15.57 -3.07 -18.81
CA THR A 29 15.84 -3.56 -17.48
C THR A 29 17.30 -3.22 -17.17
N PRO A 30 17.61 -2.44 -16.11
CA PRO A 30 19.00 -2.19 -15.74
C PRO A 30 19.66 -3.53 -15.45
N GLU A 31 20.79 -3.78 -16.11
CA GLU A 31 21.64 -4.93 -15.80
C GLU A 31 22.30 -4.65 -14.45
N VAL A 32 21.73 -5.21 -13.40
CA VAL A 32 22.33 -5.13 -12.06
C VAL A 32 23.50 -6.12 -12.05
N VAL A 33 24.69 -5.64 -12.35
CA VAL A 33 25.93 -6.40 -12.21
C VAL A 33 26.25 -6.46 -10.71
N LEU A 34 25.67 -7.41 -10.01
CA LEU A 34 26.12 -7.80 -8.69
C LEU A 34 27.22 -8.84 -8.89
N ASP A 35 28.41 -8.52 -8.37
CA ASP A 35 29.51 -9.50 -8.28
C ASP A 35 29.18 -10.48 -7.14
N LEU A 36 28.23 -11.38 -7.43
CA LEU A 36 27.82 -12.39 -6.49
C LEU A 36 28.83 -13.53 -6.51
N PRO A 37 29.28 -14.03 -5.34
CA PRO A 37 30.11 -15.21 -5.29
C PRO A 37 29.39 -16.37 -6.00
N SER A 38 30.11 -17.15 -6.78
CA SER A 38 29.56 -18.29 -7.54
C SER A 38 29.01 -19.41 -6.66
N GLU A 39 29.39 -19.43 -5.38
CA GLU A 39 28.92 -20.39 -4.37
C GLU A 39 28.79 -19.69 -3.02
N TYR A 40 27.69 -19.92 -2.32
CA TYR A 40 27.55 -19.52 -0.92
C TYR A 40 28.34 -20.48 -0.02
N PRO A 41 29.11 -19.98 0.96
CA PRO A 41 29.95 -20.84 1.84
C PRO A 41 29.20 -21.92 2.62
N ALA A 42 27.89 -21.80 2.75
CA ALA A 42 27.01 -22.71 3.48
C ALA A 42 26.13 -23.60 2.55
N ALA A 43 26.33 -23.51 1.23
CA ALA A 43 25.56 -24.34 0.32
C ALA A 43 25.98 -25.80 0.46
N THR A 44 25.13 -26.61 1.07
CA THR A 44 25.17 -28.06 0.86
C THR A 44 24.73 -28.34 -0.57
N PRO A 45 25.40 -29.27 -1.33
CA PRO A 45 24.96 -29.59 -2.67
C PRO A 45 23.47 -29.99 -2.63
N ALA A 46 22.62 -29.08 -3.08
CA ALA A 46 21.20 -29.37 -3.19
C ALA A 46 21.03 -30.38 -4.34
N GLU A 47 20.42 -31.51 -4.08
CA GLU A 47 19.77 -32.29 -5.14
C GLU A 47 18.87 -31.29 -5.89
N GLU A 48 18.92 -31.31 -7.23
CA GLU A 48 18.12 -30.47 -8.15
C GLU A 48 16.62 -30.70 -7.95
N THR A 49 16.12 -30.37 -6.79
CA THR A 49 14.68 -30.25 -6.55
C THR A 49 14.30 -28.85 -6.99
N GLU A 50 13.47 -28.75 -8.04
CA GLU A 50 12.89 -27.47 -8.48
C GLU A 50 12.55 -26.62 -7.26
N SER A 51 13.31 -25.54 -7.07
CA SER A 51 13.19 -24.63 -5.94
C SER A 51 11.88 -23.82 -6.08
N ARG A 52 10.77 -24.50 -5.86
CA ARG A 52 9.51 -23.85 -5.55
C ARG A 52 9.65 -23.37 -4.13
N ARG A 53 9.96 -22.08 -3.95
CA ARG A 53 9.85 -21.43 -2.65
C ARG A 53 8.50 -21.83 -2.05
N PRO A 54 8.48 -22.48 -0.89
CA PRO A 54 7.20 -22.89 -0.30
C PRO A 54 6.37 -21.62 -0.10
N VAL A 55 5.16 -21.62 -0.62
CA VAL A 55 4.23 -20.49 -0.52
C VAL A 55 4.04 -20.08 0.94
N ARG A 56 4.29 -21.01 1.88
CA ARG A 56 4.18 -20.87 3.34
C ARG A 56 5.50 -21.23 4.00
N TRP A 57 6.55 -20.45 3.74
CA TRP A 57 7.90 -20.70 4.29
C TRP A 57 7.96 -20.68 5.83
N TRP A 58 7.02 -19.98 6.49
CA TRP A 58 6.96 -19.91 7.97
C TRP A 58 6.58 -21.23 8.64
N THR A 59 6.13 -22.24 7.91
CA THR A 59 5.88 -23.59 8.45
C THR A 59 7.15 -24.29 8.89
N VAL A 60 8.33 -23.81 8.50
CA VAL A 60 9.63 -24.27 8.97
C VAL A 60 9.78 -24.16 10.50
N PHE A 61 9.07 -23.23 11.13
CA PHE A 61 9.09 -23.06 12.59
C PHE A 61 8.33 -24.14 13.34
N ASN A 62 7.59 -25.02 12.69
CA ASN A 62 6.79 -26.11 13.26
C ASN A 62 5.91 -25.69 14.45
N ASP A 63 5.42 -24.44 14.42
CA ASP A 63 4.56 -23.85 15.45
C ASP A 63 3.15 -23.61 14.89
N PRO A 64 2.15 -24.41 15.31
CA PRO A 64 0.76 -24.27 14.82
C PRO A 64 0.11 -22.95 15.27
N VAL A 65 0.57 -22.36 16.40
CA VAL A 65 0.09 -21.06 16.86
C VAL A 65 0.57 -19.98 15.89
N LEU A 66 1.87 -19.99 15.57
CA LEU A 66 2.46 -19.07 14.61
C LEU A 66 1.78 -19.17 13.23
N GLU A 67 1.52 -20.38 12.74
CA GLU A 67 0.81 -20.58 11.48
C GLU A 67 -0.58 -19.93 11.49
N THR A 68 -1.32 -20.15 12.57
CA THR A 68 -2.66 -19.56 12.75
C THR A 68 -2.60 -18.02 12.81
N LEU A 69 -1.59 -17.46 13.50
CA LEU A 69 -1.40 -16.02 13.60
C LEU A 69 -1.09 -15.40 12.23
N VAL A 70 -0.17 -16.00 11.45
CA VAL A 70 0.17 -15.53 10.11
C VAL A 70 -1.04 -15.62 9.17
N ASP A 71 -1.78 -16.73 9.19
CA ASP A 71 -2.99 -16.87 8.36
C ASP A 71 -4.05 -15.83 8.75
N THR A 72 -4.22 -15.56 10.04
CA THR A 72 -5.15 -14.53 10.54
C THR A 72 -4.70 -13.14 10.11
N ALA A 73 -3.40 -12.83 10.23
CA ALA A 73 -2.84 -11.55 9.78
C ALA A 73 -3.06 -11.34 8.29
N LEU A 74 -2.76 -12.35 7.46
CA LEU A 74 -2.97 -12.27 6.00
C LEU A 74 -4.44 -12.07 5.61
N ALA A 75 -5.37 -12.58 6.41
CA ALA A 75 -6.81 -12.45 6.14
C ALA A 75 -7.41 -11.11 6.62
N ALA A 76 -6.92 -10.57 7.73
CA ALA A 76 -7.58 -9.49 8.45
C ALA A 76 -6.76 -8.19 8.56
N ASN A 77 -5.47 -8.20 8.21
CA ASN A 77 -4.61 -7.02 8.31
C ASN A 77 -5.12 -5.86 7.45
N LEU A 78 -5.17 -4.66 8.05
CA LEU A 78 -5.73 -3.47 7.40
C LEU A 78 -4.78 -2.89 6.35
N ASP A 79 -3.47 -2.97 6.56
CA ASP A 79 -2.46 -2.47 5.61
C ASP A 79 -2.48 -3.30 4.31
N LEU A 80 -2.71 -4.62 4.42
CA LEU A 80 -2.90 -5.47 3.24
C LEU A 80 -4.18 -5.13 2.47
N ARG A 81 -5.26 -4.80 3.18
CA ARG A 81 -6.50 -4.34 2.54
C ARG A 81 -6.31 -3.01 1.83
N GLU A 82 -5.55 -2.09 2.42
CA GLU A 82 -5.16 -0.84 1.76
C GLU A 82 -4.31 -1.11 0.52
N ALA A 83 -3.31 -2.01 0.61
CA ALA A 83 -2.47 -2.37 -0.53
C ALA A 83 -3.30 -2.96 -1.70
N VAL A 84 -4.29 -3.83 -1.41
CA VAL A 84 -5.24 -4.36 -2.43
C VAL A 84 -6.05 -3.24 -3.06
N ALA A 85 -6.55 -2.29 -2.27
CA ALA A 85 -7.31 -1.14 -2.79
C ALA A 85 -6.44 -0.25 -3.70
N ARG A 86 -5.17 -0.06 -3.35
CA ARG A 86 -4.19 0.68 -4.16
C ARG A 86 -3.90 -0.01 -5.50
N VAL A 87 -3.75 -1.33 -5.52
CA VAL A 87 -3.61 -2.10 -6.77
C VAL A 87 -4.84 -1.89 -7.67
N GLU A 88 -6.06 -1.91 -7.08
CA GLU A 88 -7.28 -1.69 -7.86
C GLU A 88 -7.37 -0.24 -8.36
N GLU A 89 -6.96 0.75 -7.59
CA GLU A 89 -6.87 2.15 -8.02
C GLU A 89 -5.96 2.29 -9.26
N VAL A 90 -4.74 1.73 -9.21
CA VAL A 90 -3.79 1.78 -10.32
C VAL A 90 -4.34 1.02 -11.53
N ARG A 91 -5.03 -0.10 -11.33
CA ARG A 91 -5.73 -0.83 -12.38
C ARG A 91 -6.79 0.03 -13.08
N GLN A 92 -7.58 0.80 -12.32
CA GLN A 92 -8.57 1.71 -12.91
C GLN A 92 -7.89 2.88 -13.64
N ARG A 93 -6.79 3.39 -13.13
CA ARG A 93 -5.99 4.41 -13.82
C ARG A 93 -5.48 3.90 -15.17
N TYR A 94 -4.96 2.66 -15.22
CA TYR A 94 -4.60 2.02 -16.49
C TYR A 94 -5.79 1.95 -17.46
N ARG A 95 -7.00 1.62 -16.99
CA ARG A 95 -8.21 1.57 -17.83
C ARG A 95 -8.57 2.94 -18.40
N ILE A 96 -8.42 3.99 -17.59
CA ILE A 96 -8.66 5.39 -18.03
C ILE A 96 -7.67 5.76 -19.14
N VAL A 97 -6.36 5.55 -18.91
CA VAL A 97 -5.32 5.84 -19.92
C VAL A 97 -5.54 5.04 -21.21
N ARG A 98 -5.94 3.78 -21.08
CA ARG A 98 -6.24 2.93 -22.23
C ARG A 98 -7.48 3.42 -23.00
N ALA A 99 -8.42 4.10 -22.36
CA ALA A 99 -9.62 4.61 -23.03
C ALA A 99 -9.29 5.66 -24.09
N ASP A 100 -8.18 6.39 -23.95
CA ASP A 100 -7.72 7.38 -24.94
C ASP A 100 -7.31 6.76 -26.29
N LEU A 101 -7.12 5.43 -26.35
CA LEU A 101 -6.94 4.70 -27.61
C LEU A 101 -8.24 4.56 -28.43
N TYR A 102 -9.39 4.83 -27.82
CA TYR A 102 -10.71 4.65 -28.42
C TYR A 102 -11.41 5.99 -28.62
N PRO A 103 -12.36 6.08 -29.58
CA PRO A 103 -13.18 7.26 -29.71
C PRO A 103 -14.00 7.58 -28.48
N SER A 104 -14.09 8.86 -28.11
CA SER A 104 -14.99 9.32 -27.07
C SER A 104 -16.33 9.74 -27.63
N LEU A 105 -17.43 9.38 -26.99
CA LEU A 105 -18.78 9.78 -27.29
C LEU A 105 -19.33 10.56 -26.11
N GLY A 106 -19.70 11.81 -26.35
CA GLY A 106 -20.33 12.70 -25.37
C GLY A 106 -21.78 12.97 -25.72
N LEU A 107 -22.66 12.95 -24.73
CA LEU A 107 -24.02 13.46 -24.80
C LEU A 107 -24.12 14.69 -23.90
N ALA A 108 -24.50 15.82 -24.47
CA ALA A 108 -24.77 17.05 -23.72
C ALA A 108 -26.25 17.42 -23.91
N ALA A 109 -26.91 17.74 -22.81
CA ALA A 109 -28.25 18.30 -22.83
C ALA A 109 -28.27 19.51 -21.90
N ASP A 110 -28.75 20.63 -22.40
CA ASP A 110 -28.85 21.88 -21.64
C ASP A 110 -30.25 22.46 -21.80
N ALA A 111 -30.79 23.00 -20.73
CA ALA A 111 -32.04 23.73 -20.71
C ALA A 111 -31.83 25.06 -20.01
N GLY A 112 -32.03 26.14 -20.72
CA GLY A 112 -31.84 27.49 -20.22
C GLY A 112 -33.07 28.36 -20.44
N TRP A 113 -33.39 29.17 -19.45
CA TRP A 113 -34.36 30.27 -19.60
C TRP A 113 -33.60 31.60 -19.65
N GLN A 114 -33.86 32.40 -20.68
CA GLN A 114 -33.21 33.69 -20.86
C GLN A 114 -34.23 34.80 -20.98
N SER A 115 -34.03 35.84 -20.22
CA SER A 115 -34.83 37.06 -20.27
C SER A 115 -33.92 38.26 -20.60
N THR A 116 -34.11 38.82 -21.77
CA THR A 116 -33.30 39.96 -22.26
C THR A 116 -34.17 41.22 -22.31
N PRO A 117 -33.76 42.37 -21.70
CA PRO A 117 -34.49 43.62 -21.85
C PRO A 117 -34.57 44.07 -23.31
N ALA A 118 -35.72 44.55 -23.74
CA ALA A 118 -35.95 44.98 -25.14
C ALA A 118 -35.15 46.23 -25.54
N ASN A 119 -34.66 46.98 -24.56
CA ASN A 119 -33.85 48.20 -24.78
C ASN A 119 -32.36 47.92 -25.01
N THR A 120 -31.94 46.64 -25.03
CA THR A 120 -30.56 46.26 -25.36
C THR A 120 -30.42 45.76 -26.78
N GLY A 121 -29.48 46.33 -27.57
CA GLY A 121 -29.20 45.93 -28.93
C GLY A 121 -30.13 46.59 -29.97
N PHE A 122 -30.40 45.92 -31.08
CA PHE A 122 -31.12 46.44 -32.27
C PHE A 122 -32.52 46.96 -31.98
N ALA A 123 -33.25 46.42 -31.00
CA ALA A 123 -34.57 46.88 -30.61
C ALA A 123 -34.54 48.28 -29.88
N GLY A 124 -33.44 48.57 -29.18
CA GLY A 124 -33.22 49.91 -28.56
C GLY A 124 -32.95 51.01 -29.58
N GLU A 125 -32.36 50.66 -30.72
CA GLU A 125 -32.03 51.63 -31.78
C GLU A 125 -33.27 52.04 -32.65
N ILE A 126 -34.25 51.15 -32.79
CA ILE A 126 -35.47 51.38 -33.59
C ILE A 126 -36.55 52.16 -32.77
N GLY A 127 -36.55 52.04 -31.43
CA GLY A 127 -37.58 52.62 -30.57
C GLY A 127 -37.27 53.99 -29.97
N GLY A 128 -36.01 54.46 -30.03
CA GLY A 128 -35.57 55.73 -29.46
C GLY A 128 -35.72 56.89 -30.42
N GLY A 129 -36.90 57.47 -30.49
CA GLY A 129 -37.07 58.83 -31.05
C GLY A 129 -36.57 59.84 -30.02
N GLU A 130 -35.58 60.68 -30.36
CA GLU A 130 -35.01 61.75 -29.56
C GLU A 130 -35.95 62.96 -29.31
N ASP A 131 -37.16 62.96 -29.93
CA ASP A 131 -38.14 64.04 -29.76
C ASP A 131 -39.34 63.53 -28.95
N GLY A 132 -39.51 63.96 -27.69
CA GLY A 132 -40.57 63.68 -26.74
C GLY A 132 -42.02 63.57 -27.19
N GLY A 133 -42.30 63.03 -28.43
CA GLY A 133 -43.59 62.69 -28.99
C GLY A 133 -43.99 61.21 -28.61
N PRO A 134 -45.30 60.91 -28.63
CA PRO A 134 -45.75 59.53 -28.39
C PRO A 134 -45.11 58.57 -29.41
N PRO A 135 -44.65 57.41 -29.03
CA PRO A 135 -43.98 56.45 -29.90
C PRO A 135 -44.90 56.01 -31.04
N THR A 136 -44.57 56.39 -32.26
CA THR A 136 -45.30 55.96 -33.48
C THR A 136 -44.80 54.66 -34.07
N GLY A 137 -43.92 53.95 -33.36
CA GLY A 137 -43.35 52.65 -33.75
C GLY A 137 -44.08 51.44 -33.12
N PRO A 138 -43.80 50.26 -33.56
CA PRO A 138 -44.38 49.05 -32.97
C PRO A 138 -44.03 48.95 -31.51
N VAL A 139 -45.01 48.69 -30.65
CA VAL A 139 -44.81 48.47 -29.21
C VAL A 139 -44.17 47.12 -29.04
N PHE A 140 -42.92 47.14 -28.64
CA PHE A 140 -42.20 45.90 -28.27
C PHE A 140 -42.46 45.60 -26.78
N PRO A 141 -42.52 44.34 -26.36
CA PRO A 141 -42.60 44.02 -24.93
C PRO A 141 -41.32 44.47 -24.20
N ASP A 142 -41.42 44.87 -22.94
CA ASP A 142 -40.27 45.34 -22.15
C ASP A 142 -39.15 44.35 -22.03
N ARG A 143 -39.44 43.06 -22.19
CA ARG A 143 -38.50 41.96 -22.10
C ARG A 143 -38.87 40.88 -23.14
N PHE A 144 -37.84 40.28 -23.71
CA PHE A 144 -37.96 39.07 -24.50
C PHE A 144 -37.56 37.88 -23.63
N GLU A 145 -38.49 36.96 -23.43
CA GLU A 145 -38.28 35.72 -22.68
C GLU A 145 -38.36 34.57 -23.66
N TYR A 146 -37.34 33.69 -23.58
CA TYR A 146 -37.31 32.49 -24.40
C TYR A 146 -36.63 31.35 -23.67
N ASP A 147 -37.16 30.18 -23.90
CA ASP A 147 -36.56 28.92 -23.44
C ASP A 147 -35.65 28.38 -24.52
N THR A 148 -34.46 27.93 -24.09
CA THR A 148 -33.49 27.30 -24.98
C THR A 148 -33.30 25.87 -24.54
N TYR A 149 -33.53 24.94 -25.42
CA TYR A 149 -33.24 23.52 -25.20
C TYR A 149 -32.23 23.08 -26.24
N THR A 150 -31.08 22.59 -25.74
CA THR A 150 -30.00 22.11 -26.62
C THR A 150 -29.72 20.65 -26.29
N ALA A 151 -29.73 19.80 -27.31
CA ALA A 151 -29.25 18.42 -27.19
C ALA A 151 -28.20 18.19 -28.25
N ALA A 152 -27.03 17.73 -27.87
CA ALA A 152 -25.90 17.50 -28.75
C ALA A 152 -25.23 16.15 -28.48
N ILE A 153 -24.86 15.46 -29.54
CA ILE A 153 -24.01 14.26 -29.49
C ILE A 153 -22.67 14.67 -30.10
N GLY A 154 -21.60 14.56 -29.29
CA GLY A 154 -20.24 14.83 -29.70
C GLY A 154 -19.46 13.53 -29.90
N PHE A 155 -18.70 13.43 -30.97
CA PHE A 155 -17.76 12.35 -31.24
C PHE A 155 -16.38 12.97 -31.41
N SER A 156 -15.39 12.43 -30.68
CA SER A 156 -14.00 12.86 -30.79
C SER A 156 -13.08 11.65 -30.85
N TYR A 157 -12.13 11.67 -31.77
CA TYR A 157 -11.09 10.65 -31.90
C TYR A 157 -9.78 11.29 -32.36
N GLU A 158 -8.70 11.05 -31.60
CA GLU A 158 -7.36 11.47 -31.98
C GLU A 158 -6.57 10.27 -32.51
N ILE A 159 -6.12 10.36 -33.77
CA ILE A 159 -5.37 9.28 -34.40
C ILE A 159 -3.93 9.27 -33.84
N ASP A 160 -3.52 8.15 -33.24
CA ASP A 160 -2.21 8.00 -32.62
C ASP A 160 -1.12 7.64 -33.62
N PHE A 161 -0.74 8.61 -34.49
CA PHE A 161 0.33 8.41 -35.48
C PHE A 161 1.70 8.17 -34.85
N TRP A 162 2.02 8.90 -33.77
CA TRP A 162 3.34 8.90 -33.16
C TRP A 162 3.46 7.93 -31.99
N GLY A 163 2.41 7.20 -31.67
CA GLY A 163 2.38 6.23 -30.59
C GLY A 163 2.29 6.84 -29.18
N LYS A 164 1.82 8.08 -29.04
CA LYS A 164 1.64 8.76 -27.75
C LYS A 164 0.78 7.92 -26.80
N PHE A 165 -0.46 7.67 -27.15
CA PHE A 165 -1.42 6.92 -26.32
C PHE A 165 -1.03 5.46 -26.13
N ARG A 166 -0.42 4.83 -27.14
CA ARG A 166 0.15 3.47 -27.02
C ARG A 166 1.28 3.40 -26.01
N ASN A 167 2.18 4.40 -25.99
CA ASN A 167 3.28 4.43 -25.02
C ASN A 167 2.80 4.82 -23.61
N GLU A 168 1.84 5.73 -23.48
CA GLU A 168 1.18 6.04 -22.20
C GLU A 168 0.48 4.79 -21.62
N THR A 169 -0.19 4.01 -22.47
CA THR A 169 -0.82 2.74 -22.05
C THR A 169 0.23 1.72 -21.57
N LYS A 170 1.38 1.61 -22.27
CA LYS A 170 2.49 0.74 -21.83
C LYS A 170 3.08 1.18 -20.51
N ALA A 171 3.25 2.49 -20.29
CA ALA A 171 3.69 3.02 -19.01
C ALA A 171 2.70 2.68 -17.89
N ALA A 172 1.41 2.90 -18.11
CA ALA A 172 0.37 2.57 -17.13
C ALA A 172 0.26 1.07 -16.82
N ILE A 173 0.56 0.17 -17.78
CA ILE A 173 0.69 -1.27 -17.49
C ILE A 173 1.88 -1.54 -16.58
N SER A 174 3.02 -0.88 -16.82
CA SER A 174 4.20 -1.04 -15.97
C SER A 174 3.95 -0.56 -14.54
N ASP A 175 3.24 0.55 -14.38
CA ASP A 175 2.81 1.06 -13.07
C ASP A 175 1.87 0.07 -12.36
N PHE A 176 0.95 -0.55 -13.10
CA PHE A 176 0.07 -1.58 -12.55
C PHE A 176 0.86 -2.81 -12.08
N LEU A 177 1.80 -3.32 -12.88
CA LEU A 177 2.67 -4.44 -12.49
C LEU A 177 3.56 -4.10 -11.28
N ALA A 178 4.06 -2.86 -11.21
CA ALA A 178 4.80 -2.37 -10.06
C ALA A 178 3.93 -2.40 -8.79
N SER A 179 2.68 -1.95 -8.86
CA SER A 179 1.75 -1.98 -7.72
C SER A 179 1.42 -3.39 -7.24
N GLU A 180 1.39 -4.38 -8.14
CA GLU A 180 1.27 -5.80 -7.76
C GLU A 180 2.53 -6.28 -7.01
N GLY A 181 3.73 -5.83 -7.42
CA GLY A 181 4.98 -6.06 -6.70
C GLY A 181 4.99 -5.45 -5.31
N ASP A 182 4.50 -4.22 -5.18
CA ASP A 182 4.35 -3.52 -3.90
C ASP A 182 3.41 -4.27 -2.94
N TYR A 183 2.30 -4.81 -3.45
CA TYR A 183 1.41 -5.67 -2.67
C TYR A 183 2.12 -6.93 -2.15
N GLN A 184 2.94 -7.60 -2.97
CA GLN A 184 3.71 -8.76 -2.51
C GLN A 184 4.74 -8.37 -1.44
N THR A 185 5.37 -7.21 -1.58
CA THR A 185 6.29 -6.66 -0.58
C THR A 185 5.58 -6.37 0.74
N ALA A 186 4.41 -5.73 0.70
CA ALA A 186 3.58 -5.48 1.88
C ALA A 186 3.17 -6.80 2.56
N ARG A 187 2.80 -7.82 1.77
CA ARG A 187 2.46 -9.14 2.29
C ARG A 187 3.63 -9.80 3.03
N LEU A 188 4.84 -9.74 2.47
CA LEU A 188 6.04 -10.26 3.13
C LEU A 188 6.37 -9.47 4.40
N ALA A 189 6.19 -8.16 4.39
CA ALA A 189 6.40 -7.31 5.57
C ALA A 189 5.45 -7.67 6.72
N VAL A 190 4.16 -7.89 6.44
CA VAL A 190 3.18 -8.32 7.45
C VAL A 190 3.52 -9.69 8.02
N ILE A 191 3.91 -10.65 7.17
CA ILE A 191 4.35 -11.98 7.63
C ILE A 191 5.55 -11.84 8.58
N SER A 192 6.60 -11.13 8.15
CA SER A 192 7.82 -10.94 8.94
C SER A 192 7.55 -10.21 10.25
N ALA A 193 6.72 -9.16 10.23
CA ALA A 193 6.32 -8.43 11.43
C ALA A 193 5.53 -9.31 12.40
N THR A 194 4.62 -10.16 11.90
CA THR A 194 3.85 -11.09 12.73
C THR A 194 4.76 -12.11 13.42
N ILE A 195 5.70 -12.70 12.68
CA ILE A 195 6.67 -13.67 13.23
C ILE A 195 7.55 -13.00 14.28
N ALA A 196 8.13 -11.84 13.97
CA ALA A 196 9.01 -11.12 14.88
C ALA A 196 8.29 -10.70 16.18
N THR A 197 7.08 -10.16 16.06
CA THR A 197 6.29 -9.74 17.23
C THR A 197 5.85 -10.94 18.08
N TYR A 198 5.51 -12.06 17.45
CA TYR A 198 5.20 -13.28 18.18
C TYR A 198 6.42 -13.81 18.95
N ALA A 199 7.59 -13.87 18.31
CA ALA A 199 8.83 -14.28 18.97
C ALA A 199 9.17 -13.35 20.15
N GLU A 200 9.02 -12.04 19.99
CA GLU A 200 9.19 -11.05 21.06
C GLU A 200 8.22 -11.30 22.24
N ILE A 201 6.96 -11.62 21.95
CA ILE A 201 5.97 -11.96 23.00
C ILE A 201 6.40 -13.20 23.79
N VAL A 202 6.87 -14.24 23.09
CA VAL A 202 7.36 -15.48 23.74
C VAL A 202 8.57 -15.20 24.63
N GLU A 203 9.50 -14.40 24.12
CA GLU A 203 10.69 -13.98 24.87
C GLU A 203 10.32 -13.16 26.13
N LEU A 204 9.51 -12.11 25.97
CA LEU A 204 9.11 -11.24 27.07
C LEU A 204 8.31 -11.99 28.14
N ARG A 205 7.42 -12.90 27.73
CA ARG A 205 6.71 -13.78 28.68
C ARG A 205 7.70 -14.58 29.50
N ARG A 206 8.71 -15.17 28.88
CA ARG A 206 9.74 -15.94 29.56
C ARG A 206 10.58 -15.09 30.51
N GLN A 207 10.92 -13.86 30.08
CA GLN A 207 11.65 -12.91 30.93
C GLN A 207 10.83 -12.48 32.15
N VAL A 208 9.54 -12.20 31.98
CA VAL A 208 8.63 -11.89 33.11
C VAL A 208 8.56 -13.04 34.09
N GLU A 209 8.36 -14.29 33.60
CA GLU A 209 8.30 -15.49 34.43
C GLU A 209 9.58 -15.68 35.23
N LEU A 210 10.75 -15.65 34.57
CA LEU A 210 12.05 -15.81 35.23
C LEU A 210 12.34 -14.67 36.21
N THR A 211 11.96 -13.44 35.90
CA THR A 211 12.15 -12.31 36.82
C THR A 211 11.26 -12.44 38.03
N ARG A 212 10.01 -12.90 37.92
CA ARG A 212 9.13 -13.18 39.06
C ARG A 212 9.71 -14.24 39.97
N LEU A 213 10.18 -15.35 39.41
CA LEU A 213 10.87 -16.40 40.19
C LEU A 213 12.11 -15.85 40.89
N SER A 214 12.88 -14.98 40.23
CA SER A 214 14.06 -14.34 40.83
C SER A 214 13.69 -13.40 41.98
N VAL A 215 12.61 -12.62 41.83
CA VAL A 215 12.09 -11.75 42.90
C VAL A 215 11.66 -12.55 44.11
N ASP A 216 10.94 -13.66 43.91
CA ASP A 216 10.49 -14.52 45.02
C ASP A 216 11.67 -15.15 45.76
N LEU A 217 12.67 -15.67 45.03
CA LEU A 217 13.89 -16.22 45.61
C LEU A 217 14.69 -15.16 46.38
N LEU A 218 14.83 -13.96 45.83
CA LEU A 218 15.54 -12.86 46.48
C LEU A 218 14.78 -12.33 47.71
N ARG A 219 13.46 -12.37 47.71
CA ARG A 219 12.62 -12.05 48.88
C ARG A 219 12.92 -13.02 50.04
N GLU A 220 12.83 -14.33 49.77
CA GLU A 220 13.13 -15.36 50.77
C GLU A 220 14.56 -15.23 51.31
N ARG A 221 15.54 -15.02 50.43
CA ARG A 221 16.93 -14.82 50.81
C ARG A 221 17.13 -13.55 51.65
N THR A 222 16.43 -12.49 51.36
CA THR A 222 16.48 -11.22 52.10
C THR A 222 15.93 -11.43 53.53
N GLU A 223 14.83 -12.16 53.67
CA GLU A 223 14.22 -12.50 54.96
C GLU A 223 15.20 -13.32 55.81
N LEU A 224 15.77 -14.38 55.24
CA LEU A 224 16.77 -15.22 55.93
C LEU A 224 18.02 -14.43 56.32
N THR A 225 18.53 -13.55 55.46
CA THR A 225 19.70 -12.71 55.76
C THR A 225 19.38 -11.71 56.87
N ASN A 226 18.17 -11.19 56.92
CA ASN A 226 17.69 -10.29 57.95
C ASN A 226 17.66 -10.99 59.33
N GLU A 227 17.15 -12.23 59.40
CA GLU A 227 17.17 -13.05 60.63
C GLU A 227 18.59 -13.31 61.12
N ARG A 228 19.52 -13.68 60.22
CA ARG A 228 20.93 -13.89 60.52
C ARG A 228 21.61 -12.61 60.99
N TYR A 229 21.26 -11.44 60.46
CA TYR A 229 21.78 -10.16 60.89
C TYR A 229 21.38 -9.87 62.34
N TYR A 230 20.12 -10.04 62.70
CA TYR A 230 19.68 -9.89 64.10
C TYR A 230 20.32 -10.90 65.07
N SER A 231 20.71 -12.06 64.58
CA SER A 231 21.44 -13.04 65.29
C SER A 231 22.97 -12.76 65.36
N GLY A 232 23.45 -11.68 64.75
CA GLY A 232 24.88 -11.32 64.76
C GLY A 232 25.76 -12.19 63.83
N LEU A 233 25.15 -12.97 62.91
CA LEU A 233 25.85 -13.93 62.03
C LEU A 233 26.36 -13.36 60.75
N VAL A 234 25.79 -12.22 60.29
CA VAL A 234 26.16 -11.54 59.05
C VAL A 234 26.36 -10.05 59.27
N THR A 235 27.08 -9.39 58.34
CA THR A 235 27.38 -7.97 58.42
C THR A 235 26.26 -7.09 57.86
N THR A 236 26.20 -5.83 58.24
CA THR A 236 25.31 -4.82 57.68
C THR A 236 25.51 -4.66 56.16
N PHE A 237 26.75 -4.79 55.69
CA PHE A 237 27.08 -4.74 54.27
C PHE A 237 26.38 -5.86 53.47
N GLU A 238 26.43 -7.08 54.03
CA GLU A 238 25.77 -8.24 53.38
C GLU A 238 24.25 -8.07 53.33
N LEU A 239 23.64 -7.58 54.41
CA LEU A 239 22.20 -7.30 54.46
C LEU A 239 21.79 -6.26 53.42
N TYR A 240 22.48 -5.13 53.34
CA TYR A 240 22.13 -4.09 52.38
C TYR A 240 22.41 -4.49 50.93
N THR A 241 23.41 -5.31 50.68
CA THR A 241 23.71 -5.85 49.34
C THR A 241 22.55 -6.70 48.83
N ILE A 242 22.02 -7.62 49.63
CA ILE A 242 20.92 -8.48 49.23
C ILE A 242 19.61 -7.69 49.08
N GLN A 243 19.37 -6.73 50.00
CA GLN A 243 18.21 -5.83 49.88
C GLN A 243 18.24 -4.97 48.60
N SER A 244 19.42 -4.44 48.25
CA SER A 244 19.59 -3.69 47.01
C SER A 244 19.31 -4.56 45.78
N LEU A 245 19.89 -5.78 45.75
CA LEU A 245 19.65 -6.72 44.64
C LEU A 245 18.17 -7.11 44.51
N PHE A 246 17.51 -7.35 45.64
CA PHE A 246 16.06 -7.62 45.62
C PHE A 246 15.26 -6.45 45.02
N ARG A 247 15.52 -5.22 45.52
CA ARG A 247 14.81 -4.01 45.05
C ARG A 247 15.10 -3.71 43.58
N ASP A 248 16.34 -3.87 43.12
CA ASP A 248 16.72 -3.66 41.73
C ASP A 248 16.01 -4.66 40.80
N THR A 249 15.91 -5.95 41.26
CA THR A 249 15.23 -6.97 40.46
C THR A 249 13.70 -6.74 40.44
N GLU A 250 13.11 -6.41 41.62
CA GLU A 250 11.69 -6.07 41.72
C GLU A 250 11.32 -4.86 40.85
N ALA A 251 12.17 -3.83 40.80
CA ALA A 251 11.93 -2.62 40.03
C ALA A 251 11.96 -2.83 38.51
N ARG A 252 12.58 -3.91 38.01
CA ARG A 252 12.60 -4.26 36.59
C ARG A 252 11.30 -4.89 36.09
N LEU A 253 10.55 -5.56 36.98
CA LEU A 253 9.37 -6.35 36.61
C LEU A 253 8.28 -5.52 35.91
N PRO A 254 7.88 -4.32 36.41
CA PRO A 254 6.85 -3.53 35.74
C PRO A 254 7.22 -3.11 34.32
N GLY A 255 8.52 -2.85 34.08
CA GLY A 255 9.01 -2.52 32.72
C GLY A 255 8.88 -3.67 31.74
N LEU A 256 9.18 -4.90 32.19
CA LEU A 256 9.03 -6.10 31.38
C LEU A 256 7.55 -6.42 31.13
N GLU A 257 6.69 -6.26 32.13
CA GLU A 257 5.25 -6.46 32.00
C GLU A 257 4.64 -5.45 31.01
N SER A 258 5.05 -4.19 31.08
CA SER A 258 4.61 -3.16 30.11
C SER A 258 5.07 -3.51 28.69
N ALA A 259 6.33 -3.91 28.50
CA ALA A 259 6.85 -4.31 27.19
C ALA A 259 6.10 -5.52 26.62
N TYR A 260 5.74 -6.49 27.47
CA TYR A 260 4.93 -7.64 27.08
C TYR A 260 3.54 -7.24 26.59
N GLU A 261 2.83 -6.34 27.32
CA GLU A 261 1.52 -5.85 26.89
C GLU A 261 1.61 -5.00 25.63
N ASP A 262 2.66 -4.20 25.46
CA ASP A 262 2.90 -3.43 24.24
C ASP A 262 3.12 -4.34 23.02
N ALA A 263 3.88 -5.42 23.18
CA ALA A 263 4.09 -6.40 22.12
C ALA A 263 2.77 -7.11 21.74
N ARG A 264 1.93 -7.44 22.72
CA ARG A 264 0.58 -7.99 22.50
C ARG A 264 -0.30 -7.00 21.75
N GLY A 265 -0.24 -5.73 22.12
CA GLY A 265 -0.96 -4.65 21.40
C GLY A 265 -0.55 -4.55 19.92
N ARG A 266 0.76 -4.59 19.64
CA ARG A 266 1.28 -4.60 18.28
C ARG A 266 0.80 -5.82 17.48
N LEU A 267 0.84 -7.01 18.07
CA LEU A 267 0.34 -8.21 17.43
C LEU A 267 -1.17 -8.10 17.13
N ALA A 268 -1.97 -7.58 18.06
CA ALA A 268 -3.40 -7.38 17.85
C ALA A 268 -3.67 -6.48 16.63
N ILE A 269 -2.92 -5.39 16.46
CA ILE A 269 -3.01 -4.50 15.29
C ILE A 269 -2.69 -5.26 14.00
N LEU A 270 -1.60 -6.06 13.99
CA LEU A 270 -1.24 -6.88 12.84
C LEU A 270 -2.34 -7.88 12.46
N LEU A 271 -3.05 -8.42 13.46
CA LEU A 271 -4.17 -9.34 13.27
C LEU A 271 -5.50 -8.64 12.95
N GLY A 272 -5.53 -7.30 12.88
CA GLY A 272 -6.76 -6.52 12.69
C GLY A 272 -7.74 -6.63 13.85
N ARG A 273 -7.25 -6.87 15.08
CA ARG A 273 -8.04 -7.04 16.30
C ARG A 273 -7.75 -5.93 17.32
N TYR A 274 -8.61 -5.80 18.33
CA TYR A 274 -8.34 -4.93 19.46
C TYR A 274 -7.33 -5.56 20.44
N ALA A 275 -6.51 -4.72 21.08
CA ALA A 275 -5.62 -5.14 22.15
C ALA A 275 -6.44 -5.83 23.28
N GLY A 276 -5.96 -6.97 23.76
CA GLY A 276 -6.67 -7.78 24.77
C GLY A 276 -7.63 -8.85 24.24
N THR A 277 -7.81 -8.96 22.89
CA THR A 277 -8.64 -10.01 22.27
C THR A 277 -7.84 -11.11 21.59
N ILE A 278 -6.54 -11.23 21.92
CA ILE A 278 -5.63 -12.20 21.27
C ILE A 278 -5.23 -13.35 22.17
N ASP A 279 -5.71 -13.38 23.42
CA ASP A 279 -5.36 -14.41 24.42
C ASP A 279 -5.80 -15.81 24.01
N ASP A 280 -6.90 -15.89 23.29
CA ASP A 280 -7.41 -17.12 22.69
C ASP A 280 -6.48 -17.72 21.63
N LEU A 281 -5.64 -16.89 20.99
CA LEU A 281 -4.74 -17.30 19.92
C LEU A 281 -3.34 -17.66 20.40
N ILE A 282 -2.81 -16.95 21.43
CA ILE A 282 -1.41 -17.10 21.88
C ILE A 282 -1.26 -18.24 22.90
N GLY A 283 -2.37 -18.67 23.56
CA GLY A 283 -2.35 -19.71 24.60
C GLY A 283 -1.62 -19.28 25.90
N GLU A 284 -1.85 -20.02 26.98
CA GLU A 284 -1.22 -19.75 28.30
C GLU A 284 0.24 -20.19 28.40
N LYS A 285 0.66 -21.21 27.65
CA LYS A 285 2.06 -21.69 27.66
C LYS A 285 2.82 -21.16 26.47
N ALA A 286 4.03 -20.62 26.75
CA ALA A 286 4.99 -20.33 25.70
C ALA A 286 5.39 -21.65 25.02
N PRO A 287 5.26 -21.79 23.71
CA PRO A 287 5.81 -22.96 23.02
C PRO A 287 7.34 -22.93 23.13
N ASP A 288 7.94 -24.11 23.23
CA ASP A 288 9.37 -24.25 23.01
C ASP A 288 9.60 -24.12 21.50
N ILE A 289 9.99 -22.93 21.07
CA ILE A 289 10.33 -22.69 19.64
C ILE A 289 11.62 -23.47 19.37
N VAL A 290 11.50 -24.61 18.72
CA VAL A 290 12.65 -25.36 18.20
C VAL A 290 12.88 -24.85 16.79
N LEU A 291 13.96 -24.06 16.60
CA LEU A 291 14.40 -23.63 15.29
C LEU A 291 15.09 -24.80 14.60
N ASP A 292 14.44 -25.39 13.62
CA ASP A 292 15.14 -26.26 12.68
C ASP A 292 16.17 -25.43 11.90
N PRO A 293 17.32 -26.00 11.54
CA PRO A 293 18.32 -25.29 10.75
C PRO A 293 17.69 -24.80 9.44
N VAL A 294 17.87 -23.49 9.17
CA VAL A 294 17.35 -22.86 7.95
C VAL A 294 17.85 -23.63 6.74
N PRO A 295 16.97 -24.14 5.87
CA PRO A 295 17.39 -24.81 4.64
C PRO A 295 18.28 -23.88 3.80
N ALA A 296 19.38 -24.42 3.27
CA ALA A 296 20.36 -23.65 2.49
C ALA A 296 19.81 -23.10 1.16
N ASP A 297 18.62 -23.52 0.75
CA ASP A 297 17.93 -23.13 -0.49
C ASP A 297 16.95 -21.96 -0.36
N LEU A 298 16.91 -21.30 0.79
CA LEU A 298 16.11 -20.09 1.01
C LEU A 298 16.78 -18.78 0.57
N THR A 299 17.91 -18.85 -0.15
CA THR A 299 18.61 -17.68 -0.71
C THR A 299 18.24 -17.39 -2.15
#